data_b14ab8476d72739253cf7fbe79197ed3
#
_entry.id   b14ab8476d72739253cf7fbe79197ed3
#
_cell.length_a   1.000
_cell.length_b   1.000
_cell.length_c   1.000
_cell.angle_alpha   90.00
_cell.angle_beta   90.00
_cell.angle_gamma   90.00
#
_symmetry.space_group_name_H-M   'P 1'
#
loop_
_entity.id
_entity.type
_entity.pdbx_description
1 polymer ?
#
loop_
_entity_poly.entity_id
_entity_poly.type
_entity_poly.pdbx_seq_one_letter_code
_entity_poly.pdbx_strand_id
1 'polypeptide(L)'
;MVRPVTLNDVVGLERYESMRDELRRRIIEIKTHRRVSVGDRITLVFENHQTVLFQIQEMIRAERIVDLDRVRDEIDVYNELIPGPGELSATLLIELQDSTRVREELPKFYGLDEATRLELDGARVDGVFEGGRAREDKVSAVQYVRFPLGDKAPLVSAAKEVRLVIDHPNYRASETLSADVRRLLAEDLREPRP
;
A
#
# COMPACT_ATOMS: atom_id res chain seq x y z
N MET A 1 -8.30 10.48 -3.34
CA MET A 1 -7.74 11.15 -4.52
C MET A 1 -6.54 10.34 -5.02
N VAL A 2 -6.58 9.95 -6.30
CA VAL A 2 -5.60 9.07 -6.95
C VAL A 2 -4.92 9.83 -8.10
N ARG A 3 -4.24 10.93 -7.79
CA ARG A 3 -3.37 11.65 -8.72
C ARG A 3 -1.92 11.52 -8.26
N PRO A 4 -0.93 11.57 -9.17
CA PRO A 4 0.48 11.62 -8.79
C PRO A 4 0.77 12.81 -7.87
N VAL A 5 1.76 12.65 -7.01
CA VAL A 5 2.33 13.75 -6.25
C VAL A 5 3.19 14.59 -7.18
N THR A 6 3.12 15.89 -7.06
CA THR A 6 3.94 16.85 -7.82
C THR A 6 4.79 17.69 -6.87
N LEU A 7 5.78 18.38 -7.41
CA LEU A 7 6.62 19.29 -6.61
C LEU A 7 5.80 20.37 -5.88
N ASN A 8 4.66 20.78 -6.44
CA ASN A 8 3.76 21.76 -5.82
C ASN A 8 3.03 21.23 -4.57
N ASP A 9 2.95 19.92 -4.41
CA ASP A 9 2.32 19.29 -3.24
C ASP A 9 3.31 19.20 -2.07
N VAL A 10 4.61 19.21 -2.36
CA VAL A 10 5.68 19.07 -1.38
C VAL A 10 5.98 20.42 -0.72
N VAL A 11 6.02 20.43 0.59
CA VAL A 11 6.39 21.62 1.35
C VAL A 11 7.85 21.56 1.82
N GLY A 12 8.50 22.71 1.88
CA GLY A 12 9.88 22.78 2.35
C GLY A 12 10.04 22.32 3.81
N LEU A 13 11.25 21.86 4.16
CA LEU A 13 11.56 21.19 5.44
C LEU A 13 11.10 21.97 6.67
N GLU A 14 11.42 23.26 6.74
CA GLU A 14 11.08 24.11 7.89
C GLU A 14 9.56 24.19 8.11
N ARG A 15 8.81 24.40 7.03
CA ARG A 15 7.36 24.43 7.07
C ARG A 15 6.78 23.06 7.43
N TYR A 16 7.35 22.00 6.85
CA TYR A 16 6.91 20.64 7.17
C TYR A 16 7.11 20.32 8.65
N GLU A 17 8.26 20.62 9.25
CA GLU A 17 8.51 20.40 10.67
C GLU A 17 7.48 21.13 11.56
N SER A 18 7.06 22.34 11.19
CA SER A 18 6.07 23.09 11.97
C SER A 18 4.68 22.48 11.98
N MET A 19 4.31 21.72 10.94
CA MET A 19 2.97 21.12 10.77
C MET A 19 2.97 19.59 10.86
N ARG A 20 4.13 18.97 11.03
CA ARG A 20 4.33 17.53 10.98
C ARG A 20 3.43 16.74 11.93
N ASP A 21 3.30 17.18 13.19
CA ASP A 21 2.52 16.46 14.19
C ASP A 21 1.02 16.43 13.85
N GLU A 22 0.51 17.47 13.24
CA GLU A 22 -0.88 17.53 12.76
C GLU A 22 -1.05 16.60 11.54
N LEU A 23 -0.16 16.70 10.56
CA LEU A 23 -0.18 15.85 9.37
C LEU A 23 -0.05 14.38 9.75
N ARG A 24 0.83 14.05 10.70
CA ARG A 24 1.00 12.69 11.20
C ARG A 24 -0.28 12.15 11.85
N ARG A 25 -0.96 12.93 12.67
CA ARG A 25 -2.25 12.52 13.27
C ARG A 25 -3.29 12.25 12.18
N ARG A 26 -3.42 13.14 11.22
CA ARG A 26 -4.35 13.00 10.09
C ARG A 26 -4.04 11.76 9.25
N ILE A 27 -2.78 11.49 8.94
CA ILE A 27 -2.42 10.33 8.12
C ILE A 27 -2.61 9.01 8.85
N ILE A 28 -2.42 8.97 10.17
CA ILE A 28 -2.73 7.78 10.98
C ILE A 28 -4.24 7.47 10.88
N GLU A 29 -5.11 8.46 10.98
CA GLU A 29 -6.55 8.30 10.82
C GLU A 29 -6.88 7.77 9.41
N ILE A 30 -6.34 8.40 8.35
CA ILE A 30 -6.54 7.95 6.96
C ILE A 30 -6.10 6.49 6.80
N LYS A 31 -4.90 6.13 7.28
CA LYS A 31 -4.36 4.76 7.17
C LYS A 31 -5.18 3.75 7.99
N THR A 32 -5.79 4.15 9.09
CA THR A 32 -6.66 3.27 9.89
C THR A 32 -7.84 2.76 9.07
N HIS A 33 -8.45 3.62 8.25
CA HIS A 33 -9.57 3.26 7.38
C HIS A 33 -9.16 2.57 6.08
N ARG A 34 -7.87 2.42 5.81
CA ARG A 34 -7.29 1.77 4.63
C ARG A 34 -6.51 0.50 4.97
N ARG A 35 -6.48 0.14 6.24
CA ARG A 35 -5.75 -1.02 6.76
C ARG A 35 -6.65 -2.24 6.79
N VAL A 36 -6.14 -3.36 6.27
CA VAL A 36 -6.79 -4.67 6.31
C VAL A 36 -5.77 -5.68 6.84
N SER A 37 -6.04 -6.23 8.02
CA SER A 37 -5.23 -7.29 8.61
C SER A 37 -5.77 -8.64 8.14
N VAL A 38 -4.91 -9.46 7.53
CA VAL A 38 -5.25 -10.79 7.02
C VAL A 38 -4.59 -11.81 7.93
N GLY A 39 -5.37 -12.35 8.87
CA GLY A 39 -4.85 -13.17 9.96
C GLY A 39 -4.03 -12.36 10.96
N ASP A 40 -3.01 -12.98 11.53
CA ASP A 40 -2.22 -12.45 12.65
C ASP A 40 -0.85 -11.88 12.26
N ARG A 41 -0.44 -12.02 10.99
CA ARG A 41 0.92 -11.67 10.56
C ARG A 41 1.00 -10.79 9.32
N ILE A 42 -0.07 -10.63 8.57
CA ILE A 42 -0.05 -9.85 7.34
C ILE A 42 -1.07 -8.72 7.43
N THR A 43 -0.61 -7.52 7.13
CA THR A 43 -1.45 -6.34 7.04
C THR A 43 -1.20 -5.63 5.71
N LEU A 44 -2.27 -5.25 5.02
CA LEU A 44 -2.20 -4.39 3.84
C LEU A 44 -2.73 -3.00 4.19
N VAL A 45 -2.02 -1.97 3.74
CA VAL A 45 -2.47 -0.57 3.80
C VAL A 45 -2.62 -0.08 2.36
N PHE A 46 -3.86 0.12 1.92
CA PHE A 46 -4.13 0.61 0.57
C PHE A 46 -3.67 2.07 0.40
N GLU A 47 -2.85 2.29 -0.62
CA GLU A 47 -2.22 3.58 -0.88
C GLU A 47 -3.12 4.51 -1.71
N ASN A 48 -2.89 5.81 -1.56
CA ASN A 48 -3.46 6.87 -2.37
C ASN A 48 -2.52 8.09 -2.37
N HIS A 49 -2.92 9.17 -3.04
CA HIS A 49 -2.14 10.40 -3.07
C HIS A 49 -1.70 10.90 -1.68
N GLN A 50 -2.60 10.89 -0.69
CA GLN A 50 -2.30 11.44 0.64
C GLN A 50 -1.30 10.57 1.41
N THR A 51 -1.43 9.23 1.32
CA THR A 51 -0.53 8.32 2.00
C THR A 51 0.87 8.36 1.38
N VAL A 52 0.95 8.49 0.05
CA VAL A 52 2.23 8.58 -0.68
C VAL A 52 2.88 9.94 -0.46
N LEU A 53 2.13 11.05 -0.54
CA LEU A 53 2.68 12.38 -0.23
C LEU A 53 3.30 12.43 1.17
N PHE A 54 2.65 11.83 2.16
CA PHE A 54 3.20 11.78 3.50
C PHE A 54 4.52 10.98 3.56
N GLN A 55 4.63 9.86 2.82
CA GLN A 55 5.86 9.09 2.76
C GLN A 55 7.00 9.90 2.12
N ILE A 56 6.73 10.60 1.01
CA ILE A 56 7.68 11.50 0.36
C ILE A 56 8.17 12.57 1.35
N GLN A 57 7.26 13.24 2.04
CA GLN A 57 7.61 14.29 3.01
C GLN A 57 8.46 13.76 4.17
N GLU A 58 8.13 12.58 4.71
CA GLU A 58 8.93 11.96 5.77
C GLU A 58 10.32 11.55 5.27
N MET A 59 10.47 11.10 4.01
CA MET A 59 11.76 10.75 3.42
C MET A 59 12.62 12.00 3.22
N ILE A 60 12.06 13.05 2.58
CA ILE A 60 12.73 14.34 2.40
C ILE A 60 13.22 14.89 3.74
N ARG A 61 12.40 14.77 4.79
CA ARG A 61 12.74 15.18 6.16
C ARG A 61 13.86 14.34 6.75
N ALA A 62 13.74 13.02 6.69
CA ALA A 62 14.68 12.08 7.30
C ALA A 62 16.10 12.22 6.70
N GLU A 63 16.16 12.39 5.38
CA GLU A 63 17.42 12.55 4.64
C GLU A 63 17.87 14.02 4.48
N ARG A 64 17.07 14.97 4.99
CA ARG A 64 17.32 16.42 4.90
C ARG A 64 17.56 16.88 3.46
N ILE A 65 16.74 16.41 2.53
CA ILE A 65 16.85 16.74 1.11
C ILE A 65 16.35 18.17 0.90
N VAL A 66 17.24 19.04 0.42
CA VAL A 66 16.96 20.45 0.08
C VAL A 66 17.13 20.74 -1.41
N ASP A 67 17.83 19.88 -2.12
CA ASP A 67 18.04 19.96 -3.56
C ASP A 67 16.78 19.56 -4.31
N LEU A 68 16.33 20.42 -5.24
CA LEU A 68 15.05 20.21 -5.95
C LEU A 68 15.08 19.02 -6.91
N ASP A 69 16.23 18.67 -7.46
CA ASP A 69 16.34 17.53 -8.37
C ASP A 69 16.23 16.24 -7.57
N ARG A 70 16.89 16.16 -6.42
CA ARG A 70 16.72 15.04 -5.49
C ARG A 70 15.27 14.92 -4.94
N VAL A 71 14.59 16.06 -4.70
CA VAL A 71 13.15 16.03 -4.34
C VAL A 71 12.31 15.44 -5.47
N ARG A 72 12.62 15.75 -6.74
CA ARG A 72 11.93 15.14 -7.89
C ARG A 72 12.19 13.65 -7.99
N ASP A 73 13.44 13.22 -7.78
CA ASP A 73 13.78 11.78 -7.78
C ASP A 73 12.96 11.02 -6.74
N GLU A 74 12.82 11.56 -5.51
CA GLU A 74 11.98 10.94 -4.48
C GLU A 74 10.49 10.91 -4.89
N ILE A 75 9.98 11.99 -5.47
CA ILE A 75 8.61 12.05 -5.98
C ILE A 75 8.38 10.96 -7.04
N ASP A 76 9.28 10.80 -7.99
CA ASP A 76 9.17 9.84 -9.07
C ASP A 76 9.18 8.41 -8.53
N VAL A 77 10.11 8.09 -7.63
CA VAL A 77 10.20 6.76 -6.98
C VAL A 77 8.92 6.43 -6.20
N TYR A 78 8.44 7.34 -5.35
CA TYR A 78 7.26 7.06 -4.53
C TYR A 78 5.93 7.13 -5.31
N ASN A 79 5.87 7.86 -6.43
CA ASN A 79 4.71 7.86 -7.30
C ASN A 79 4.42 6.48 -7.91
N GLU A 80 5.40 5.60 -7.97
CA GLU A 80 5.19 4.20 -8.34
C GLU A 80 4.23 3.47 -7.38
N LEU A 81 4.04 3.96 -6.15
CA LEU A 81 3.09 3.41 -5.19
C LEU A 81 1.65 3.88 -5.42
N ILE A 82 1.44 4.95 -6.18
CA ILE A 82 0.09 5.43 -6.50
C ILE A 82 -0.54 4.49 -7.53
N PRO A 83 -1.77 3.98 -7.26
CA PRO A 83 -2.42 3.04 -8.17
C PRO A 83 -2.73 3.67 -9.53
N GLY A 84 -2.64 2.86 -10.59
CA GLY A 84 -3.03 3.21 -11.95
C GLY A 84 -4.56 3.28 -12.15
N PRO A 85 -5.03 3.66 -13.36
CA PRO A 85 -6.46 3.56 -13.71
C PRO A 85 -6.95 2.11 -13.60
N GLY A 86 -8.05 1.91 -12.86
CA GLY A 86 -8.60 0.56 -12.66
C GLY A 86 -7.70 -0.35 -11.80
N GLU A 87 -6.80 0.22 -11.02
CA GLU A 87 -5.92 -0.50 -10.08
C GLU A 87 -6.17 -0.07 -8.64
N LEU A 88 -5.85 -0.97 -7.73
CA LEU A 88 -5.56 -0.66 -6.33
C LEU A 88 -4.10 -0.98 -6.06
N SER A 89 -3.47 -0.23 -5.17
CA SER A 89 -2.13 -0.53 -4.67
C SER A 89 -2.13 -0.55 -3.15
N ALA A 90 -1.25 -1.33 -2.57
CA ALA A 90 -1.10 -1.41 -1.13
C ALA A 90 0.36 -1.69 -0.73
N THR A 91 0.72 -1.17 0.43
CA THR A 91 1.89 -1.63 1.17
C THR A 91 1.49 -2.84 1.99
N LEU A 92 2.10 -3.99 1.73
CA LEU A 92 1.96 -5.22 2.49
C LEU A 92 3.06 -5.27 3.56
N LEU A 93 2.64 -5.49 4.79
CA LEU A 93 3.51 -5.61 5.96
C LEU A 93 3.45 -7.03 6.50
N ILE A 94 4.62 -7.67 6.68
CA ILE A 94 4.75 -8.93 7.43
C ILE A 94 5.08 -8.54 8.87
N GLU A 95 4.12 -8.69 9.76
CA GLU A 95 4.23 -8.33 11.17
C GLU A 95 4.72 -9.54 11.99
N LEU A 96 5.90 -9.43 12.57
CA LEU A 96 6.47 -10.46 13.42
C LEU A 96 6.43 -10.01 14.89
N GLN A 97 5.92 -10.87 15.75
CA GLN A 97 5.81 -10.58 17.19
C GLN A 97 7.18 -10.53 17.87
N ASP A 98 8.14 -11.33 17.39
CA ASP A 98 9.49 -11.42 17.95
C ASP A 98 10.53 -10.92 16.94
N SER A 99 11.04 -9.72 17.17
CA SER A 99 12.06 -9.09 16.34
C SER A 99 13.40 -9.85 16.33
N THR A 100 13.66 -10.71 17.30
CA THR A 100 14.90 -11.51 17.36
C THR A 100 14.88 -12.66 16.35
N ARG A 101 13.69 -13.08 15.90
CA ARG A 101 13.47 -14.19 14.97
C ARG A 101 13.23 -13.77 13.52
N VAL A 102 13.41 -12.51 13.20
CA VAL A 102 13.17 -11.96 11.85
C VAL A 102 13.89 -12.77 10.76
N ARG A 103 15.16 -13.14 11.01
CA ARG A 103 15.98 -13.91 10.04
C ARG A 103 15.47 -15.32 9.80
N GLU A 104 14.76 -15.91 10.75
CA GLU A 104 14.20 -17.26 10.64
C GLU A 104 12.77 -17.24 10.07
N GLU A 105 12.00 -16.22 10.42
CA GLU A 105 10.56 -16.16 10.13
C GLU A 105 10.28 -15.54 8.74
N LEU A 106 10.99 -14.48 8.34
CA LEU A 106 10.74 -13.82 7.05
C LEU A 106 10.94 -14.76 5.83
N PRO A 107 11.97 -15.62 5.75
CA PRO A 107 12.14 -16.52 4.61
C PRO A 107 10.94 -17.47 4.40
N LYS A 108 10.17 -17.75 5.45
CA LYS A 108 8.97 -18.61 5.36
C LYS A 108 7.87 -18.02 4.49
N PHE A 109 7.92 -16.70 4.21
CA PHE A 109 6.99 -15.98 3.34
C PHE A 109 7.51 -15.79 1.91
N TYR A 110 8.58 -16.50 1.53
CA TYR A 110 9.02 -16.53 0.13
C TYR A 110 7.93 -17.13 -0.76
N GLY A 111 7.56 -16.46 -1.87
CA GLY A 111 6.45 -16.86 -2.73
C GLY A 111 5.10 -16.24 -2.34
N LEU A 112 5.08 -15.27 -1.41
CA LEU A 112 3.87 -14.54 -1.03
C LEU A 112 3.26 -13.76 -2.21
N ASP A 113 4.08 -13.36 -3.17
CA ASP A 113 3.69 -12.69 -4.41
C ASP A 113 2.81 -13.57 -5.31
N GLU A 114 2.99 -14.88 -5.29
CA GLU A 114 2.14 -15.83 -6.02
C GLU A 114 0.87 -16.23 -5.24
N ALA A 115 0.83 -15.90 -3.96
CA ALA A 115 -0.18 -16.37 -3.00
C ALA A 115 -1.20 -15.31 -2.59
N THR A 116 -1.03 -14.06 -3.03
CA THR A 116 -1.86 -12.92 -2.61
C THR A 116 -2.85 -12.53 -3.70
N ARG A 117 -4.14 -12.42 -3.36
CA ARG A 117 -5.18 -12.03 -4.33
C ARG A 117 -6.37 -11.34 -3.67
N LEU A 118 -7.13 -10.61 -4.49
CA LEU A 118 -8.49 -10.18 -4.18
C LEU A 118 -9.50 -11.13 -4.83
N GLU A 119 -10.57 -11.44 -4.12
CA GLU A 119 -11.74 -12.17 -4.60
C GLU A 119 -12.98 -11.28 -4.48
N LEU A 120 -13.73 -11.13 -5.59
CA LEU A 120 -14.90 -10.26 -5.70
C LEU A 120 -16.07 -11.10 -6.27
N ASP A 121 -16.96 -11.62 -5.41
CA ASP A 121 -18.05 -12.53 -5.78
C ASP A 121 -17.60 -13.68 -6.72
N GLY A 122 -16.44 -14.28 -6.43
CA GLY A 122 -15.86 -15.38 -7.23
C GLY A 122 -14.94 -14.92 -8.38
N ALA A 123 -14.92 -13.65 -8.72
CA ALA A 123 -13.90 -13.12 -9.63
C ALA A 123 -12.57 -12.96 -8.88
N ARG A 124 -11.49 -13.48 -9.47
CA ARG A 124 -10.14 -13.42 -8.89
C ARG A 124 -9.33 -12.31 -9.55
N VAL A 125 -8.56 -11.58 -8.74
CA VAL A 125 -7.54 -10.60 -9.16
C VAL A 125 -6.27 -10.88 -8.37
N ASP A 126 -5.26 -11.40 -9.04
CA ASP A 126 -3.98 -11.70 -8.42
C ASP A 126 -3.21 -10.41 -8.13
N GLY A 127 -2.49 -10.40 -7.01
CA GLY A 127 -1.58 -9.33 -6.66
C GLY A 127 -0.33 -9.38 -7.54
N VAL A 128 0.06 -8.23 -8.07
CA VAL A 128 1.31 -8.04 -8.80
C VAL A 128 2.28 -7.30 -7.89
N PHE A 129 3.35 -7.96 -7.50
CA PHE A 129 4.35 -7.38 -6.62
C PHE A 129 5.45 -6.70 -7.41
N GLU A 130 6.03 -5.68 -6.82
CA GLU A 130 7.19 -5.00 -7.40
C GLU A 130 8.36 -5.99 -7.50
N GLY A 131 8.86 -6.21 -8.71
CA GLY A 131 9.86 -7.23 -8.99
C GLY A 131 11.21 -7.01 -8.30
N GLY A 132 11.91 -8.10 -7.97
CA GLY A 132 13.31 -8.11 -7.54
C GLY A 132 13.57 -7.99 -6.04
N ARG A 133 12.55 -7.89 -5.19
CA ARG A 133 12.72 -7.75 -3.72
C ARG A 133 12.66 -9.05 -2.94
N ALA A 134 12.16 -10.13 -3.53
CA ALA A 134 12.12 -11.44 -2.89
C ALA A 134 13.15 -12.38 -3.51
N ARG A 135 14.15 -12.76 -2.74
CA ARG A 135 14.96 -13.95 -2.96
C ARG A 135 14.64 -14.93 -1.84
N GLU A 136 14.82 -16.22 -2.08
CA GLU A 136 14.55 -17.26 -1.09
C GLU A 136 15.25 -17.00 0.26
N ASP A 137 16.44 -16.40 0.20
CA ASP A 137 17.26 -16.04 1.37
C ASP A 137 17.00 -14.62 1.91
N LYS A 138 16.19 -13.79 1.22
CA LYS A 138 15.99 -12.38 1.58
C LYS A 138 14.59 -11.89 1.21
N VAL A 139 13.64 -12.15 2.10
CA VAL A 139 12.27 -11.61 2.02
C VAL A 139 12.20 -10.28 2.78
N SER A 140 11.64 -9.23 2.16
CA SER A 140 11.37 -7.96 2.84
C SER A 140 10.11 -8.08 3.70
N ALA A 141 10.15 -7.52 4.90
CA ALA A 141 8.96 -7.37 5.75
C ALA A 141 7.97 -6.33 5.20
N VAL A 142 8.42 -5.48 4.28
CA VAL A 142 7.61 -4.48 3.60
C VAL A 142 7.68 -4.75 2.11
N GLN A 143 6.52 -4.98 1.49
CA GLN A 143 6.39 -5.27 0.06
C GLN A 143 5.30 -4.38 -0.54
N TYR A 144 5.39 -4.11 -1.83
CA TYR A 144 4.40 -3.32 -2.54
C TYR A 144 3.65 -4.22 -3.52
N VAL A 145 2.32 -4.15 -3.49
CA VAL A 145 1.45 -4.98 -4.30
C VAL A 145 0.44 -4.12 -5.03
N ARG A 146 0.20 -4.43 -6.31
CA ARG A 146 -0.86 -3.85 -7.14
C ARG A 146 -1.90 -4.90 -7.45
N PHE A 147 -3.15 -4.49 -7.51
CA PHE A 147 -4.28 -5.32 -7.94
C PHE A 147 -4.88 -4.71 -9.21
N PRO A 148 -4.53 -5.23 -10.39
CA PRO A 148 -5.03 -4.73 -11.68
C PRO A 148 -6.47 -5.23 -11.88
N LEU A 149 -7.43 -4.44 -11.43
CA LEU A 149 -8.85 -4.77 -11.51
C LEU A 149 -9.41 -4.66 -12.93
N GLY A 150 -8.97 -3.64 -13.70
CA GLY A 150 -9.51 -3.39 -15.03
C GLY A 150 -11.03 -3.30 -15.02
N ASP A 151 -11.68 -4.10 -15.86
CA ASP A 151 -13.15 -4.15 -15.96
C ASP A 151 -13.84 -4.66 -14.68
N LYS A 152 -13.11 -5.25 -13.75
CA LYS A 152 -13.63 -5.69 -12.45
C LYS A 152 -13.68 -4.57 -11.39
N ALA A 153 -13.13 -3.39 -11.68
CA ALA A 153 -13.11 -2.26 -10.74
C ALA A 153 -14.50 -1.93 -10.14
N PRO A 154 -15.61 -1.94 -10.90
CA PRO A 154 -16.95 -1.70 -10.34
C PRO A 154 -17.36 -2.72 -9.27
N LEU A 155 -16.82 -3.95 -9.29
CA LEU A 155 -17.13 -5.00 -8.32
C LEU A 155 -16.67 -4.64 -6.91
N VAL A 156 -15.68 -3.76 -6.75
CA VAL A 156 -15.23 -3.32 -5.42
C VAL A 156 -16.40 -2.73 -4.60
N SER A 157 -17.30 -2.01 -5.26
CA SER A 157 -18.52 -1.48 -4.60
C SER A 157 -19.74 -2.38 -4.77
N ALA A 158 -19.89 -3.05 -5.92
CA ALA A 158 -21.11 -3.75 -6.31
C ALA A 158 -21.19 -5.21 -5.82
N ALA A 159 -20.04 -5.89 -5.63
CA ALA A 159 -20.02 -7.28 -5.16
C ALA A 159 -20.65 -7.41 -3.76
N LYS A 160 -21.27 -8.56 -3.49
CA LYS A 160 -21.77 -8.88 -2.14
C LYS A 160 -20.61 -9.00 -1.17
N GLU A 161 -19.55 -9.66 -1.59
CA GLU A 161 -18.36 -9.89 -0.80
C GLU A 161 -17.09 -9.53 -1.59
N VAL A 162 -16.15 -8.85 -0.94
CA VAL A 162 -14.79 -8.64 -1.43
C VAL A 162 -13.84 -9.13 -0.36
N ARG A 163 -12.99 -10.09 -0.69
CA ARG A 163 -12.03 -10.68 0.24
C ARG A 163 -10.60 -10.48 -0.23
N LEU A 164 -9.73 -10.21 0.71
CA LEU A 164 -8.30 -10.30 0.54
C LEU A 164 -7.85 -11.68 1.03
N VAL A 165 -7.18 -12.44 0.16
CA VAL A 165 -6.83 -13.83 0.41
C VAL A 165 -5.31 -14.01 0.29
N ILE A 166 -4.73 -14.65 1.28
CA ILE A 166 -3.36 -15.17 1.27
C ILE A 166 -3.45 -16.69 1.31
N ASP A 167 -2.98 -17.36 0.27
CA ASP A 167 -3.02 -18.83 0.15
C ASP A 167 -1.61 -19.38 -0.04
N HIS A 168 -0.75 -19.05 0.91
CA HIS A 168 0.67 -19.45 0.91
C HIS A 168 0.84 -20.77 1.68
N PRO A 169 1.78 -21.68 1.28
CA PRO A 169 2.00 -22.96 1.97
C PRO A 169 2.25 -22.85 3.47
N ASN A 170 2.95 -21.80 3.91
CA ASN A 170 3.29 -21.56 5.31
C ASN A 170 2.34 -20.57 6.01
N TYR A 171 1.38 -19.96 5.28
CA TYR A 171 0.46 -19.00 5.85
C TYR A 171 -0.83 -18.88 5.03
N ARG A 172 -1.94 -19.30 5.60
CA ARG A 172 -3.26 -19.23 4.95
C ARG A 172 -4.20 -18.41 5.80
N ALA A 173 -4.69 -17.34 5.21
CA ALA A 173 -5.66 -16.46 5.86
C ALA A 173 -6.48 -15.71 4.80
N SER A 174 -7.68 -15.28 5.18
CA SER A 174 -8.47 -14.38 4.36
C SER A 174 -9.24 -13.42 5.24
N GLU A 175 -9.49 -12.22 4.73
CA GLU A 175 -10.25 -11.18 5.41
C GLU A 175 -11.24 -10.53 4.45
N THR A 176 -12.48 -10.38 4.89
CA THR A 176 -13.51 -9.66 4.13
C THR A 176 -13.36 -8.17 4.35
N LEU A 177 -13.25 -7.42 3.26
CA LEU A 177 -13.14 -5.97 3.32
C LEU A 177 -14.43 -5.36 3.89
N SER A 178 -14.28 -4.54 4.92
CA SER A 178 -15.42 -3.82 5.52
C SER A 178 -16.08 -2.87 4.51
N ALA A 179 -17.33 -2.52 4.76
CA ALA A 179 -18.06 -1.58 3.92
C ALA A 179 -17.34 -0.22 3.79
N ASP A 180 -16.71 0.24 4.87
CA ASP A 180 -15.97 1.51 4.87
C ASP A 180 -14.71 1.44 4.00
N VAL A 181 -13.91 0.38 4.13
CA VAL A 181 -12.74 0.16 3.26
C VAL A 181 -13.19 0.10 1.80
N ARG A 182 -14.21 -0.70 1.48
CA ARG A 182 -14.72 -0.84 0.10
C ARG A 182 -15.21 0.48 -0.48
N ARG A 183 -15.91 1.30 0.33
CA ARG A 183 -16.37 2.62 -0.10
C ARG A 183 -15.19 3.52 -0.49
N LEU A 184 -14.15 3.59 0.37
CA LEU A 184 -12.96 4.40 0.10
C LEU A 184 -12.20 3.92 -1.14
N LEU A 185 -12.03 2.60 -1.31
CA LEU A 185 -11.36 2.05 -2.49
C LEU A 185 -12.18 2.28 -3.78
N ALA A 186 -13.50 2.20 -3.69
CA ALA A 186 -14.37 2.50 -4.83
C ALA A 186 -14.36 4.00 -5.19
N GLU A 187 -14.21 4.89 -4.22
CA GLU A 187 -14.01 6.32 -4.45
C GLU A 187 -12.70 6.56 -5.20
N ASP A 188 -11.59 5.95 -4.77
CA ASP A 188 -10.29 6.04 -5.46
C ASP A 188 -10.37 5.57 -6.93
N LEU A 189 -11.13 4.49 -7.19
CA LEU A 189 -11.29 3.93 -8.54
C LEU A 189 -12.15 4.79 -9.48
N ARG A 190 -13.01 5.66 -8.94
CA ARG A 190 -13.92 6.53 -9.72
C ARG A 190 -13.29 7.85 -10.10
N GLU A 191 -12.23 8.28 -9.45
CA GLU A 191 -11.63 9.58 -9.72
C GLU A 191 -10.95 9.56 -11.09
N PRO A 192 -11.39 10.43 -12.04
CA PRO A 192 -10.67 10.62 -13.29
C PRO A 192 -9.31 11.24 -12.98
N ARG A 193 -8.29 10.77 -13.63
CA ARG A 193 -7.01 11.47 -13.67
C ARG A 193 -7.15 12.70 -14.55
N PRO A 194 -6.61 13.85 -14.16
CA PRO A 194 -6.46 14.97 -15.06
C PRO A 194 -5.51 14.64 -16.21
#